data_f3cb867f74194995cb05b07993193f9f
#
_entry.id   f3cb867f74194995cb05b07993193f9f
#
_cell.length_a   1.000
_cell.length_b   1.000
_cell.length_c   1.000
_cell.angle_alpha   90.00
_cell.angle_beta   90.00
_cell.angle_gamma   90.00
#
_symmetry.space_group_name_H-M   'P 1'
#
loop_
_entity.id
_entity.type
_entity.pdbx_description
1 polymer ?
#
loop_
_entity_poly.entity_id
_entity_poly.type
_entity_poly.pdbx_seq_one_letter_code
_entity_poly.pdbx_strand_id
1 'polypeptide(L)'
;MKKGNGFTLIELLAVIVILAVILVIAIPRILDVIETSKKDSFKNSAQLIADSAEKKKVSDKLLGKDEEITCKDVAKINDEDYASCKITFDSEGNAKVSITGKGKFDGLKITNGTKENAEVKEITKPTYGITAVEYITNLYDYDDISNNLKRDNTKDQNIRYHGSDPNNYVSFNNELWRIIGVFGNNVKLVRKDSLGSLLWDSSKFSADIDENSGAGINQWGESTYEDGSLYEGADLQVYLNKMYYGGDTTVTCYGASGNKTTTCPTNTLDETSKALIDNHTWNVGAVYSSDTLELYKTERGTKIGKTCRTSGNNSGGCSDKVIRTTLWTGHVALPYITDWAYASSESICETNVQAQDSSNDYICQNNNWINSDTNIWTLSPRDHSGPGGATYVRSIGGNGYIASFSSAAELYDIYPTIYLKSNVLIESGNGTSSNPYILKAGA
;
A
#
# COMPACT_ATOMS: atom_id res chain seq x y z
N MET A 1 55.96 46.95 -41.60
CA MET A 1 54.96 46.69 -40.55
C MET A 1 53.58 46.68 -41.21
N LYS A 2 52.93 45.49 -41.28
CA LYS A 2 51.52 45.41 -41.72
C LYS A 2 50.66 45.90 -40.58
N LYS A 3 49.91 47.01 -40.82
CA LYS A 3 48.87 47.47 -39.91
C LYS A 3 47.75 46.36 -39.86
N GLY A 4 47.59 45.72 -38.74
CA GLY A 4 46.43 44.87 -38.52
C GLY A 4 45.19 45.76 -38.40
N ASN A 5 44.18 45.54 -39.23
CA ASN A 5 42.90 46.17 -39.07
C ASN A 5 42.23 45.56 -37.85
N GLY A 6 42.13 46.28 -36.75
CA GLY A 6 41.36 45.91 -35.57
C GLY A 6 39.85 46.02 -35.88
N PHE A 7 39.03 45.09 -35.34
CA PHE A 7 37.59 45.16 -35.42
C PHE A 7 37.08 46.44 -34.74
N THR A 8 36.11 47.08 -35.37
CA THR A 8 35.41 48.21 -34.76
C THR A 8 34.38 47.71 -33.71
N LEU A 9 34.09 48.51 -32.70
CA LEU A 9 33.14 48.15 -31.64
C LEU A 9 31.75 47.83 -32.21
N ILE A 10 31.37 48.47 -33.31
CA ILE A 10 30.06 48.28 -33.98
C ILE A 10 30.03 46.96 -34.75
N GLU A 11 31.11 46.55 -35.37
CA GLU A 11 31.22 45.22 -36.01
C GLU A 11 31.14 44.10 -35.00
N LEU A 12 31.76 44.26 -33.83
CA LEU A 12 31.69 43.29 -32.74
C LEU A 12 30.24 43.21 -32.19
N LEU A 13 29.61 44.35 -31.98
CA LEU A 13 28.21 44.43 -31.51
C LEU A 13 27.24 43.77 -32.48
N ALA A 14 27.41 44.02 -33.79
CA ALA A 14 26.58 43.43 -34.85
C ALA A 14 26.71 41.88 -34.85
N VAL A 15 27.91 41.36 -34.71
CA VAL A 15 28.15 39.92 -34.67
C VAL A 15 27.50 39.29 -33.43
N ILE A 16 27.61 39.89 -32.23
CA ILE A 16 26.98 39.39 -31.00
C ILE A 16 25.47 39.38 -31.13
N VAL A 17 24.85 40.42 -31.70
CA VAL A 17 23.40 40.46 -31.91
C VAL A 17 22.94 39.37 -32.88
N ILE A 18 23.64 39.16 -33.99
CA ILE A 18 23.30 38.11 -34.95
C ILE A 18 23.45 36.71 -34.32
N LEU A 19 24.53 36.50 -33.57
CA LEU A 19 24.72 35.23 -32.85
C LEU A 19 23.62 35.01 -31.81
N ALA A 20 23.24 36.01 -31.04
CA ALA A 20 22.17 35.90 -30.08
C ALA A 20 20.83 35.50 -30.72
N VAL A 21 20.48 36.11 -31.87
CA VAL A 21 19.24 35.77 -32.60
C VAL A 21 19.30 34.36 -33.18
N ILE A 22 20.43 33.91 -33.71
CA ILE A 22 20.60 32.52 -34.19
C ILE A 22 20.46 31.56 -33.05
N LEU A 23 21.09 31.79 -31.89
CA LEU A 23 21.03 30.91 -30.72
C LEU A 23 19.62 30.80 -30.20
N VAL A 24 18.87 31.88 -30.10
CA VAL A 24 17.47 31.87 -29.62
C VAL A 24 16.56 30.98 -30.49
N ILE A 25 16.81 30.91 -31.80
CA ILE A 25 16.01 30.10 -32.73
C ILE A 25 16.52 28.66 -32.82
N ALA A 26 17.87 28.50 -32.83
CA ALA A 26 18.49 27.19 -33.06
C ALA A 26 18.45 26.27 -31.82
N ILE A 27 18.66 26.82 -30.61
CA ILE A 27 18.72 26.00 -29.39
C ILE A 27 17.44 25.20 -29.15
N PRO A 28 16.22 25.76 -29.19
CA PRO A 28 14.99 24.96 -28.98
C PRO A 28 14.87 23.81 -29.98
N ARG A 29 15.16 24.05 -31.25
CA ARG A 29 15.08 23.00 -32.29
C ARG A 29 16.11 21.90 -32.11
N ILE A 30 17.30 22.23 -31.63
CA ILE A 30 18.34 21.24 -31.33
C ILE A 30 17.92 20.39 -30.14
N LEU A 31 17.36 20.99 -29.11
CA LEU A 31 16.86 20.28 -27.94
C LEU A 31 15.73 19.30 -28.30
N ASP A 32 14.77 19.73 -29.14
CA ASP A 32 13.68 18.87 -29.63
C ASP A 32 14.21 17.65 -30.39
N VAL A 33 15.23 17.84 -31.26
CA VAL A 33 15.86 16.76 -32.01
C VAL A 33 16.61 15.78 -31.08
N ILE A 34 17.32 16.31 -30.09
CA ILE A 34 18.03 15.49 -29.10
C ILE A 34 17.03 14.66 -28.30
N GLU A 35 15.93 15.27 -27.85
CA GLU A 35 14.89 14.60 -27.07
C GLU A 35 14.19 13.50 -27.90
N THR A 36 13.82 13.80 -29.14
CA THR A 36 13.25 12.81 -30.06
C THR A 36 14.21 11.65 -30.29
N SER A 37 15.48 11.92 -30.57
CA SER A 37 16.52 10.91 -30.77
C SER A 37 16.74 10.05 -29.51
N LYS A 38 16.66 10.67 -28.33
CA LYS A 38 16.72 9.98 -27.03
C LYS A 38 15.56 8.99 -26.88
N LYS A 39 14.31 9.43 -27.15
CA LYS A 39 13.12 8.58 -27.11
C LYS A 39 13.19 7.44 -28.13
N ASP A 40 13.60 7.70 -29.36
CA ASP A 40 13.73 6.69 -30.39
C ASP A 40 14.79 5.65 -30.04
N SER A 41 15.93 6.09 -29.50
CA SER A 41 17.00 5.18 -29.05
C SER A 41 16.52 4.29 -27.89
N PHE A 42 15.77 4.85 -26.95
CA PHE A 42 15.20 4.10 -25.83
C PHE A 42 14.15 3.08 -26.28
N LYS A 43 13.28 3.48 -27.21
CA LYS A 43 12.30 2.58 -27.86
C LYS A 43 12.98 1.41 -28.57
N ASN A 44 13.99 1.71 -29.40
CA ASN A 44 14.72 0.70 -30.11
C ASN A 44 15.44 -0.29 -29.20
N SER A 45 15.94 0.18 -28.03
CA SER A 45 16.54 -0.69 -27.02
C SER A 45 15.53 -1.71 -26.49
N ALA A 46 14.32 -1.29 -26.14
CA ALA A 46 13.27 -2.20 -25.67
C ALA A 46 12.88 -3.24 -26.73
N GLN A 47 12.73 -2.79 -27.98
CA GLN A 47 12.37 -3.68 -29.10
C GLN A 47 13.46 -4.73 -29.37
N LEU A 48 14.74 -4.33 -29.30
CA LEU A 48 15.88 -5.26 -29.46
C LEU A 48 15.96 -6.27 -28.31
N ILE A 49 15.68 -5.83 -27.06
CA ILE A 49 15.63 -6.73 -25.91
C ILE A 49 14.51 -7.75 -26.09
N ALA A 50 13.31 -7.32 -26.52
CA ALA A 50 12.17 -8.21 -26.76
C ALA A 50 12.50 -9.25 -27.86
N ASP A 51 13.00 -8.83 -28.98
CA ASP A 51 13.40 -9.73 -30.10
C ASP A 51 14.48 -10.74 -29.67
N SER A 52 15.48 -10.27 -28.92
CA SER A 52 16.55 -11.14 -28.40
C SER A 52 16.03 -12.14 -27.37
N ALA A 53 15.08 -11.73 -26.51
CA ALA A 53 14.45 -12.60 -25.52
C ALA A 53 13.63 -13.71 -26.15
N GLU A 54 12.85 -13.41 -27.18
CA GLU A 54 12.09 -14.42 -27.94
C GLU A 54 13.03 -15.44 -28.61
N LYS A 55 14.08 -14.97 -29.26
CA LYS A 55 15.08 -15.85 -29.89
C LYS A 55 15.78 -16.75 -28.87
N LYS A 56 16.14 -16.20 -27.70
CA LYS A 56 16.73 -16.98 -26.61
C LYS A 56 15.77 -18.01 -26.09
N LYS A 57 14.48 -17.65 -25.84
CA LYS A 57 13.46 -18.59 -25.37
C LYS A 57 13.27 -19.76 -26.31
N VAL A 58 13.22 -19.51 -27.60
CA VAL A 58 13.16 -20.59 -28.64
C VAL A 58 14.39 -21.48 -28.60
N SER A 59 15.59 -20.89 -28.50
CA SER A 59 16.82 -21.63 -28.38
C SER A 59 16.88 -22.50 -27.12
N ASP A 60 16.52 -21.94 -25.95
CA ASP A 60 16.56 -22.64 -24.69
C ASP A 60 15.54 -23.81 -24.68
N LYS A 61 14.35 -23.60 -25.25
CA LYS A 61 13.36 -24.67 -25.42
C LYS A 61 13.86 -25.81 -26.30
N LEU A 62 14.59 -25.51 -27.38
CA LEU A 62 15.21 -26.54 -28.25
C LEU A 62 16.31 -27.32 -27.53
N LEU A 63 16.98 -26.70 -26.55
CA LEU A 63 18.01 -27.30 -25.72
C LEU A 63 17.49 -27.97 -24.44
N GLY A 64 16.17 -27.96 -24.23
CA GLY A 64 15.54 -28.52 -23.03
C GLY A 64 15.82 -27.72 -21.75
N LYS A 65 16.17 -26.45 -21.87
CA LYS A 65 16.39 -25.54 -20.73
C LYS A 65 15.11 -24.80 -20.43
N ASP A 66 14.79 -24.68 -19.13
CA ASP A 66 13.64 -23.92 -18.62
C ASP A 66 14.14 -22.92 -17.56
N GLU A 67 15.08 -22.08 -17.98
CA GLU A 67 15.66 -21.03 -17.12
C GLU A 67 14.94 -19.70 -17.34
N GLU A 68 14.82 -18.89 -16.29
CA GLU A 68 14.29 -17.52 -16.39
C GLU A 68 15.23 -16.67 -17.22
N ILE A 69 14.69 -16.01 -18.25
CA ILE A 69 15.46 -15.15 -19.14
C ILE A 69 15.45 -13.72 -18.59
N THR A 70 16.61 -13.25 -18.19
CA THR A 70 16.80 -11.89 -17.69
C THR A 70 17.28 -10.96 -18.79
N CYS A 71 17.16 -9.66 -18.59
CA CYS A 71 17.65 -8.67 -19.53
C CYS A 71 19.18 -8.76 -19.77
N LYS A 72 19.94 -9.19 -18.78
CA LYS A 72 21.39 -9.37 -18.87
C LYS A 72 21.79 -10.54 -19.79
N ASP A 73 20.90 -11.52 -19.93
CA ASP A 73 21.13 -12.69 -20.78
C ASP A 73 20.98 -12.39 -22.28
N VAL A 74 20.24 -11.35 -22.64
CA VAL A 74 19.80 -11.05 -23.98
C VAL A 74 20.37 -9.74 -24.55
N ALA A 75 20.83 -8.85 -23.68
CA ALA A 75 21.41 -7.57 -24.07
C ALA A 75 22.53 -7.14 -23.13
N LYS A 76 23.51 -6.42 -23.65
CA LYS A 76 24.49 -5.71 -22.80
C LYS A 76 23.80 -4.47 -22.20
N ILE A 77 23.06 -4.67 -21.11
CA ILE A 77 22.44 -3.58 -20.39
C ILE A 77 23.50 -2.87 -19.56
N ASN A 78 23.63 -1.58 -19.80
CA ASN A 78 24.47 -0.71 -18.99
C ASN A 78 23.64 -0.23 -17.79
N ASP A 79 24.03 -0.62 -16.59
CA ASP A 79 23.38 -0.19 -15.33
C ASP A 79 23.50 1.34 -15.09
N GLU A 80 24.28 2.06 -15.90
CA GLU A 80 24.34 3.53 -15.90
C GLU A 80 23.19 4.18 -16.68
N ASP A 81 22.63 3.47 -17.68
CA ASP A 81 21.60 3.98 -18.59
C ASP A 81 20.18 3.47 -18.24
N TYR A 82 20.08 2.39 -17.47
CA TYR A 82 18.82 1.75 -17.11
C TYR A 82 18.72 1.51 -15.60
N ALA A 83 17.66 2.03 -14.98
CA ALA A 83 17.36 1.82 -13.56
C ALA A 83 16.78 0.42 -13.33
N SER A 84 15.90 -0.02 -14.21
CA SER A 84 15.30 -1.36 -14.17
C SER A 84 15.08 -1.94 -15.56
N CYS A 85 15.05 -3.27 -15.62
CA CYS A 85 14.67 -4.02 -16.83
C CYS A 85 14.05 -5.35 -16.44
N LYS A 86 12.85 -5.63 -16.95
CA LYS A 86 12.12 -6.87 -16.72
C LYS A 86 11.59 -7.42 -18.04
N ILE A 87 11.72 -8.74 -18.22
CA ILE A 87 11.16 -9.47 -19.36
C ILE A 87 10.08 -10.41 -18.81
N THR A 88 8.93 -10.43 -19.46
CA THR A 88 7.89 -11.41 -19.27
C THR A 88 7.46 -11.97 -20.60
N PHE A 89 6.78 -13.12 -20.61
CA PHE A 89 6.28 -13.74 -21.84
C PHE A 89 4.79 -13.96 -21.71
N ASP A 90 4.06 -13.70 -22.79
CA ASP A 90 2.64 -14.06 -22.84
C ASP A 90 2.44 -15.57 -23.13
N SER A 91 1.17 -16.01 -23.19
CA SER A 91 0.81 -17.39 -23.44
C SER A 91 1.26 -17.91 -24.82
N GLU A 92 1.50 -17.02 -25.76
CA GLU A 92 1.97 -17.34 -27.12
C GLU A 92 3.50 -17.37 -27.21
N GLY A 93 4.19 -16.91 -26.13
CA GLY A 93 5.65 -16.86 -26.06
C GLY A 93 6.26 -15.57 -26.57
N ASN A 94 5.47 -14.53 -26.83
CA ASN A 94 5.97 -13.22 -27.20
C ASN A 94 6.52 -12.50 -25.97
N ALA A 95 7.68 -11.88 -26.12
CA ALA A 95 8.30 -11.14 -25.04
C ALA A 95 7.65 -9.77 -24.82
N LYS A 96 7.43 -9.43 -23.55
CA LYS A 96 7.04 -8.11 -23.08
C LYS A 96 8.13 -7.55 -22.20
N VAL A 97 8.67 -6.40 -22.59
CA VAL A 97 9.80 -5.74 -21.94
C VAL A 97 9.34 -4.48 -21.24
N SER A 98 9.67 -4.37 -19.96
CA SER A 98 9.48 -3.15 -19.18
C SER A 98 10.87 -2.64 -18.77
N ILE A 99 11.18 -1.41 -19.18
CA ILE A 99 12.46 -0.75 -18.85
C ILE A 99 12.22 0.65 -18.32
N THR A 100 13.01 1.05 -17.34
CA THR A 100 13.07 2.43 -16.82
C THR A 100 14.44 3.01 -17.10
N GLY A 101 14.46 4.19 -17.68
CA GLY A 101 15.69 4.89 -18.05
C GLY A 101 16.38 5.51 -16.84
N LYS A 102 17.72 5.63 -16.94
CA LYS A 102 18.61 6.31 -16.01
C LYS A 102 19.70 7.01 -16.84
N GLY A 103 20.46 7.89 -16.24
CA GLY A 103 21.56 8.56 -16.96
C GLY A 103 21.08 9.26 -18.23
N LYS A 104 21.55 8.84 -19.41
CA LYS A 104 21.13 9.45 -20.68
C LYS A 104 19.65 9.24 -21.00
N PHE A 105 19.00 8.22 -20.44
CA PHE A 105 17.59 7.92 -20.63
C PHE A 105 16.72 8.30 -19.41
N ASP A 106 17.29 9.05 -18.46
CA ASP A 106 16.55 9.49 -17.29
C ASP A 106 15.25 10.21 -17.69
N GLY A 107 14.16 9.90 -16.97
CA GLY A 107 12.81 10.41 -17.28
C GLY A 107 12.04 9.65 -18.36
N LEU A 108 12.52 8.49 -18.83
CA LEU A 108 11.80 7.66 -19.81
C LEU A 108 11.48 6.26 -19.25
N LYS A 109 10.28 5.76 -19.58
CA LYS A 109 9.82 4.40 -19.21
C LYS A 109 9.10 3.75 -20.38
N ILE A 110 9.27 2.43 -20.53
CA ILE A 110 8.44 1.57 -21.39
C ILE A 110 7.88 0.47 -20.52
N THR A 111 6.59 0.20 -20.66
CA THR A 111 5.90 -0.89 -19.96
C THR A 111 5.32 -1.85 -20.99
N ASN A 112 5.64 -3.13 -20.86
CA ASN A 112 5.16 -4.19 -21.77
C ASN A 112 5.41 -3.93 -23.27
N GLY A 113 6.56 -3.31 -23.60
CA GLY A 113 6.97 -3.12 -24.99
C GLY A 113 7.27 -4.46 -25.67
N THR A 114 6.89 -4.61 -26.94
CA THR A 114 7.17 -5.78 -27.78
C THR A 114 8.19 -5.42 -28.86
N LYS A 115 8.64 -6.39 -29.62
CA LYS A 115 9.56 -6.14 -30.75
C LYS A 115 8.93 -5.29 -31.86
N GLU A 116 7.61 -5.33 -32.03
CA GLU A 116 6.88 -4.53 -33.02
C GLU A 116 6.49 -3.14 -32.49
N ASN A 117 6.14 -3.08 -31.20
CA ASN A 117 5.63 -1.84 -30.60
C ASN A 117 6.14 -1.64 -29.18
N ALA A 118 6.71 -0.46 -28.95
CA ALA A 118 7.14 -0.03 -27.64
C ALA A 118 6.80 1.47 -27.48
N GLU A 119 5.89 1.77 -26.58
CA GLU A 119 5.48 3.15 -26.28
C GLU A 119 6.38 3.72 -25.18
N VAL A 120 7.05 4.82 -25.50
CA VAL A 120 7.88 5.56 -24.55
C VAL A 120 7.00 6.54 -23.79
N LYS A 121 6.98 6.41 -22.47
CA LYS A 121 6.33 7.37 -21.55
C LYS A 121 7.39 8.24 -20.90
N GLU A 122 7.10 9.51 -20.78
CA GLU A 122 7.87 10.40 -19.93
C GLU A 122 7.41 10.23 -18.48
N ILE A 123 8.39 10.09 -17.59
CA ILE A 123 8.19 9.94 -16.16
C ILE A 123 8.97 11.02 -15.43
N THR A 124 8.39 11.52 -14.34
CA THR A 124 9.03 12.53 -13.51
C THR A 124 9.61 11.87 -12.28
N LYS A 125 10.90 12.11 -12.03
CA LYS A 125 11.50 11.70 -10.76
C LYS A 125 10.78 12.44 -9.62
N PRO A 126 10.35 11.73 -8.56
CA PRO A 126 9.67 12.38 -7.45
C PRO A 126 10.60 13.41 -6.79
N THR A 127 10.04 14.58 -6.50
CA THR A 127 10.72 15.68 -5.81
C THR A 127 9.99 15.96 -4.51
N TYR A 128 10.73 16.43 -3.50
CA TYR A 128 10.12 16.79 -2.22
C TYR A 128 9.26 18.05 -2.30
N GLY A 129 8.34 18.20 -1.34
CA GLY A 129 7.45 19.34 -1.26
C GLY A 129 6.15 19.21 -2.06
N ILE A 130 5.91 18.04 -2.64
CA ILE A 130 4.63 17.67 -3.26
C ILE A 130 3.82 16.78 -2.31
N THR A 131 2.56 16.54 -2.61
CA THR A 131 1.72 15.69 -1.76
C THR A 131 2.26 14.26 -1.68
N ALA A 132 2.03 13.60 -0.55
CA ALA A 132 2.47 12.23 -0.35
C ALA A 132 1.86 11.27 -1.40
N VAL A 133 0.62 11.54 -1.82
CA VAL A 133 -0.05 10.81 -2.91
C VAL A 133 0.71 10.98 -4.22
N GLU A 134 1.00 12.22 -4.60
CA GLU A 134 1.72 12.53 -5.84
C GLU A 134 3.15 12.00 -5.81
N TYR A 135 3.85 12.13 -4.66
CA TYR A 135 5.20 11.63 -4.51
C TYR A 135 5.28 10.10 -4.72
N ILE A 136 4.41 9.33 -4.07
CA ILE A 136 4.40 7.87 -4.19
C ILE A 136 3.94 7.43 -5.59
N THR A 137 3.00 8.15 -6.20
CA THR A 137 2.57 7.90 -7.58
C THR A 137 3.72 8.12 -8.56
N ASN A 138 4.42 9.24 -8.44
CA ASN A 138 5.61 9.52 -9.25
C ASN A 138 6.72 8.50 -9.01
N LEU A 139 6.91 8.05 -7.75
CA LEU A 139 7.88 7.03 -7.41
C LEU A 139 7.56 5.68 -8.08
N TYR A 140 6.27 5.29 -8.07
CA TYR A 140 5.80 4.11 -8.80
C TYR A 140 6.02 4.25 -10.31
N ASP A 141 5.67 5.40 -10.88
CA ASP A 141 5.83 5.63 -12.32
C ASP A 141 7.30 5.69 -12.72
N TYR A 142 8.17 6.23 -11.85
CA TYR A 142 9.60 6.34 -12.09
C TYR A 142 10.30 4.99 -11.98
N ASP A 143 10.16 4.28 -10.88
CA ASP A 143 10.80 2.98 -10.63
C ASP A 143 10.01 2.13 -9.62
N ASP A 144 9.00 1.41 -10.11
CA ASP A 144 8.16 0.53 -9.31
C ASP A 144 8.93 -0.70 -8.77
N ILE A 145 9.89 -1.21 -9.54
CA ILE A 145 10.61 -2.45 -9.21
C ILE A 145 11.57 -2.25 -8.04
N SER A 146 12.48 -1.26 -8.14
CA SER A 146 13.47 -1.01 -7.08
C SER A 146 12.83 -0.48 -5.78
N ASN A 147 11.63 0.12 -5.87
CA ASN A 147 10.89 0.61 -4.72
C ASN A 147 9.87 -0.40 -4.17
N ASN A 148 9.78 -1.60 -4.75
CA ASN A 148 8.80 -2.61 -4.35
C ASN A 148 7.36 -2.06 -4.33
N LEU A 149 7.00 -1.33 -5.38
CA LEU A 149 5.68 -0.78 -5.60
C LEU A 149 4.96 -1.55 -6.69
N LYS A 150 3.67 -1.83 -6.49
CA LYS A 150 2.80 -2.42 -7.51
C LYS A 150 1.43 -1.79 -7.49
N ARG A 151 0.72 -1.85 -8.61
CA ARG A 151 -0.73 -1.65 -8.62
C ARG A 151 -1.40 -2.96 -8.25
N ASP A 152 -2.38 -2.89 -7.35
CA ASP A 152 -3.17 -4.08 -7.04
C ASP A 152 -4.10 -4.43 -8.22
N ASN A 153 -4.57 -5.68 -8.23
CA ASN A 153 -5.46 -6.19 -9.29
C ASN A 153 -6.94 -5.83 -9.08
N THR A 154 -7.22 -4.90 -8.16
CA THR A 154 -8.57 -4.43 -7.91
C THR A 154 -9.02 -3.42 -8.98
N LYS A 155 -10.32 -3.13 -9.03
CA LYS A 155 -10.84 -2.09 -9.94
C LYS A 155 -10.28 -0.69 -9.63
N ASP A 156 -9.83 -0.44 -8.39
CA ASP A 156 -9.32 0.86 -7.95
C ASP A 156 -7.84 1.05 -8.27
N GLN A 157 -7.12 -0.04 -8.64
CA GLN A 157 -5.71 0.00 -9.05
C GLN A 157 -4.83 0.76 -8.06
N ASN A 158 -5.01 0.49 -6.76
CA ASN A 158 -4.24 1.16 -5.72
C ASN A 158 -2.75 0.86 -5.86
N ILE A 159 -1.92 1.83 -5.52
CA ILE A 159 -0.47 1.62 -5.48
C ILE A 159 -0.12 1.10 -4.09
N ARG A 160 0.54 -0.06 -4.01
CA ARG A 160 0.88 -0.72 -2.76
C ARG A 160 2.34 -1.08 -2.67
N TYR A 161 2.91 -0.95 -1.46
CA TYR A 161 4.21 -1.50 -1.14
C TYR A 161 4.11 -2.99 -0.84
N HIS A 162 5.04 -3.78 -1.37
CA HIS A 162 5.10 -5.23 -1.19
C HIS A 162 6.53 -5.74 -1.00
N GLY A 163 6.68 -7.01 -0.63
CA GLY A 163 7.99 -7.63 -0.41
C GLY A 163 8.38 -7.69 1.07
N SER A 164 9.58 -8.16 1.36
CA SER A 164 10.04 -8.41 2.74
C SER A 164 10.37 -7.11 3.50
N ASP A 165 11.01 -6.15 2.85
CA ASP A 165 11.38 -4.87 3.47
C ASP A 165 11.47 -3.74 2.44
N PRO A 166 10.33 -3.25 1.94
CA PRO A 166 10.30 -2.12 1.01
C PRO A 166 10.70 -0.81 1.70
N ASN A 167 11.14 0.18 0.91
CA ASN A 167 11.48 1.52 1.36
C ASN A 167 10.23 2.37 1.61
N ASN A 168 9.44 1.99 2.61
CA ASN A 168 8.16 2.61 2.95
C ASN A 168 8.08 3.16 4.37
N TYR A 169 9.22 3.35 5.04
CA TYR A 169 9.25 3.89 6.38
C TYR A 169 8.98 5.39 6.42
N VAL A 170 8.23 5.79 7.43
CA VAL A 170 7.85 7.18 7.73
C VAL A 170 8.18 7.48 9.18
N SER A 171 8.78 8.62 9.46
CA SER A 171 8.88 9.18 10.81
C SER A 171 7.58 9.93 11.11
N PHE A 172 6.78 9.39 12.03
CA PHE A 172 5.49 9.94 12.41
C PHE A 172 5.29 9.78 13.92
N ASN A 173 4.91 10.84 14.61
CA ASN A 173 4.78 10.85 16.09
C ASN A 173 6.06 10.43 16.82
N ASN A 174 7.24 10.81 16.32
CA ASN A 174 8.56 10.38 16.83
C ASN A 174 8.74 8.84 16.86
N GLU A 175 8.00 8.12 16.07
CA GLU A 175 8.01 6.67 15.92
C GLU A 175 8.15 6.28 14.45
N LEU A 176 8.49 5.02 14.18
CA LEU A 176 8.47 4.50 12.82
C LEU A 176 7.08 3.99 12.47
N TRP A 177 6.59 4.48 11.36
CA TRP A 177 5.40 3.98 10.67
C TRP A 177 5.79 3.48 9.30
N ARG A 178 4.88 2.76 8.65
CA ARG A 178 5.10 2.25 7.30
C ARG A 178 3.92 2.59 6.39
N ILE A 179 4.22 2.95 5.15
CA ILE A 179 3.21 3.23 4.14
C ILE A 179 2.69 1.90 3.59
N ILE A 180 1.38 1.66 3.71
CA ILE A 180 0.69 0.54 3.04
C ILE A 180 0.57 0.83 1.55
N GLY A 181 0.13 2.04 1.21
CA GLY A 181 -0.07 2.44 -0.18
C GLY A 181 -0.86 3.72 -0.35
N VAL A 182 -1.21 3.99 -1.60
CA VAL A 182 -2.09 5.09 -2.03
C VAL A 182 -3.46 4.53 -2.39
N PHE A 183 -4.49 5.07 -1.76
CA PHE A 183 -5.88 4.68 -1.90
C PHE A 183 -6.71 5.91 -2.25
N GLY A 184 -7.05 6.08 -3.53
CA GLY A 184 -7.66 7.30 -4.00
C GLY A 184 -6.76 8.51 -3.74
N ASN A 185 -7.23 9.47 -2.95
CA ASN A 185 -6.49 10.70 -2.63
C ASN A 185 -5.78 10.65 -1.26
N ASN A 186 -5.67 9.49 -0.65
CA ASN A 186 -5.09 9.34 0.68
C ASN A 186 -3.95 8.32 0.68
N VAL A 187 -2.93 8.58 1.50
CA VAL A 187 -1.90 7.60 1.84
C VAL A 187 -2.30 6.90 3.13
N LYS A 188 -2.25 5.57 3.14
CA LYS A 188 -2.55 4.74 4.31
C LYS A 188 -1.26 4.34 5.00
N LEU A 189 -1.18 4.56 6.30
CA LEU A 189 -0.05 4.19 7.15
C LEU A 189 -0.47 3.14 8.17
N VAL A 190 0.48 2.29 8.57
CA VAL A 190 0.39 1.41 9.74
C VAL A 190 1.59 1.64 10.63
N ARG A 191 1.40 1.63 11.95
CA ARG A 191 2.51 1.72 12.92
C ARG A 191 3.42 0.50 12.75
N LYS A 192 4.74 0.70 12.81
CA LYS A 192 5.72 -0.39 12.63
C LYS A 192 5.67 -1.37 13.80
N ASP A 193 5.65 -0.86 15.02
CA ASP A 193 5.70 -1.68 16.22
C ASP A 193 4.31 -1.74 16.88
N SER A 194 3.97 -2.89 17.48
CA SER A 194 2.72 -3.06 18.22
C SER A 194 2.61 -2.04 19.37
N LEU A 195 1.40 -1.60 19.68
CA LEU A 195 1.09 -0.88 20.94
C LEU A 195 1.03 -1.81 22.16
N GLY A 196 1.11 -3.11 21.94
CA GLY A 196 0.83 -4.14 22.93
C GLY A 196 -0.44 -4.91 22.55
N SER A 197 -0.88 -5.79 23.43
CA SER A 197 -2.02 -6.67 23.20
C SER A 197 -3.20 -6.28 24.07
N LEU A 198 -4.34 -6.00 23.45
CA LEU A 198 -5.62 -5.76 24.13
C LEU A 198 -6.72 -6.63 23.51
N LEU A 199 -7.86 -6.71 24.20
CA LEU A 199 -9.08 -7.26 23.62
C LEU A 199 -9.58 -6.36 22.49
N TRP A 200 -10.25 -6.93 21.52
CA TRP A 200 -10.99 -6.18 20.52
C TRP A 200 -12.25 -5.56 21.15
N ASP A 201 -12.96 -6.36 21.96
CA ASP A 201 -14.11 -5.95 22.76
C ASP A 201 -14.33 -6.87 23.95
N SER A 202 -14.71 -6.32 25.09
CA SER A 202 -14.96 -7.05 26.34
C SER A 202 -16.44 -7.26 26.63
N SER A 203 -17.33 -6.72 25.80
CA SER A 203 -18.78 -6.72 26.05
C SER A 203 -19.32 -8.13 26.28
N LYS A 204 -20.13 -8.28 27.30
CA LYS A 204 -20.84 -9.53 27.56
C LYS A 204 -22.19 -9.49 26.88
N PHE A 205 -22.49 -10.53 26.13
CA PHE A 205 -23.86 -10.73 25.67
C PHE A 205 -24.26 -12.20 25.82
N SER A 206 -25.53 -12.40 26.14
CA SER A 206 -26.27 -13.66 26.12
C SER A 206 -25.88 -14.79 27.09
N ALA A 207 -26.89 -15.41 27.62
CA ALA A 207 -26.87 -16.55 28.53
C ALA A 207 -26.36 -17.87 27.91
N ASP A 208 -26.13 -17.91 26.59
CA ASP A 208 -25.76 -19.12 25.88
C ASP A 208 -24.22 -19.26 25.64
N ILE A 209 -23.47 -18.25 26.04
CA ILE A 209 -22.00 -18.30 26.04
C ILE A 209 -21.57 -18.15 27.50
N ASP A 210 -20.72 -19.09 27.94
CA ASP A 210 -20.22 -19.20 29.31
C ASP A 210 -19.98 -17.81 29.93
N GLU A 211 -20.70 -17.47 31.00
CA GLU A 211 -20.64 -16.18 31.67
C GLU A 211 -19.23 -15.75 32.11
N ASN A 212 -18.27 -16.67 32.04
CA ASN A 212 -16.87 -16.45 32.42
C ASN A 212 -15.92 -16.11 31.25
N SER A 213 -16.36 -16.28 30.01
CA SER A 213 -15.57 -15.94 28.83
C SER A 213 -16.20 -14.74 28.14
N GLY A 214 -15.95 -13.55 28.57
CA GLY A 214 -16.40 -12.35 27.83
C GLY A 214 -16.15 -12.54 26.34
N ALA A 215 -17.22 -12.74 25.53
CA ALA A 215 -17.07 -13.14 24.14
C ALA A 215 -16.82 -11.93 23.23
N GLY A 216 -17.07 -10.71 23.72
CA GLY A 216 -16.98 -9.48 22.97
C GLY A 216 -18.06 -9.33 21.90
N ILE A 217 -18.21 -8.15 21.36
CA ILE A 217 -19.11 -7.82 20.26
C ILE A 217 -18.26 -7.37 19.07
N ASN A 218 -18.48 -7.94 17.89
CA ASN A 218 -17.68 -7.63 16.71
C ASN A 218 -18.17 -6.40 15.91
N GLN A 219 -18.81 -5.45 16.57
CA GLN A 219 -19.17 -4.14 16.00
C GLN A 219 -18.07 -3.13 16.33
N TRP A 220 -17.40 -2.57 15.31
CA TRP A 220 -16.30 -1.65 15.51
C TRP A 220 -16.74 -0.29 16.04
N GLY A 221 -17.61 0.36 15.30
CA GLY A 221 -18.02 1.72 15.60
C GLY A 221 -19.24 1.80 16.52
N GLU A 222 -19.52 3.00 16.99
CA GLU A 222 -20.75 3.32 17.73
C GLU A 222 -22.00 2.84 16.97
N SER A 223 -22.98 2.34 17.71
CA SER A 223 -24.24 1.85 17.17
C SER A 223 -25.31 1.87 18.25
N THR A 224 -26.42 1.18 18.03
CA THR A 224 -27.51 1.03 19.01
C THR A 224 -27.86 -0.43 19.19
N TYR A 225 -28.41 -0.75 20.39
CA TYR A 225 -29.11 -1.99 20.61
C TYR A 225 -30.54 -1.93 20.04
N GLU A 226 -31.21 -3.07 19.91
CA GLU A 226 -32.58 -3.14 19.40
C GLU A 226 -33.59 -2.35 20.25
N ASP A 227 -33.30 -2.13 21.53
CA ASP A 227 -34.12 -1.33 22.45
C ASP A 227 -33.85 0.18 22.36
N GLY A 228 -32.95 0.58 21.46
CA GLY A 228 -32.56 1.97 21.23
C GLY A 228 -31.47 2.50 22.16
N SER A 229 -30.94 1.68 23.09
CA SER A 229 -29.82 2.09 23.92
C SER A 229 -28.52 2.16 23.12
N LEU A 230 -27.58 3.00 23.59
CA LEU A 230 -26.29 3.23 22.90
C LEU A 230 -25.33 2.04 23.07
N TYR A 231 -24.70 1.61 22.00
CA TYR A 231 -23.49 0.83 22.00
C TYR A 231 -22.31 1.73 21.58
N GLU A 232 -21.35 1.95 22.47
CA GLU A 232 -20.26 2.94 22.26
C GLU A 232 -19.21 2.51 21.21
N GLY A 233 -19.29 1.30 20.70
CA GLY A 233 -18.31 0.68 19.83
C GLY A 233 -17.38 -0.29 20.58
N ALA A 234 -16.52 -0.98 19.86
CA ALA A 234 -15.56 -1.90 20.44
C ALA A 234 -14.59 -1.18 21.40
N ASP A 235 -14.22 -1.82 22.51
CA ASP A 235 -13.27 -1.24 23.47
C ASP A 235 -11.96 -0.80 22.82
N LEU A 236 -11.47 -1.58 21.85
CA LEU A 236 -10.25 -1.25 21.12
C LEU A 236 -10.44 0.01 20.25
N GLN A 237 -11.60 0.19 19.64
CA GLN A 237 -11.94 1.42 18.90
C GLN A 237 -11.97 2.63 19.84
N VAL A 238 -12.60 2.49 21.01
CA VAL A 238 -12.66 3.53 22.04
C VAL A 238 -11.24 3.89 22.52
N TYR A 239 -10.41 2.90 22.83
CA TYR A 239 -9.02 3.13 23.20
C TYR A 239 -8.25 3.88 22.10
N LEU A 240 -8.30 3.42 20.85
CA LEU A 240 -7.54 4.01 19.74
C LEU A 240 -7.97 5.46 19.43
N ASN A 241 -9.25 5.79 19.58
CA ASN A 241 -9.74 7.11 19.19
C ASN A 241 -9.90 8.09 20.36
N LYS A 242 -10.33 7.63 21.54
CA LYS A 242 -10.43 8.53 22.71
C LYS A 242 -9.10 8.70 23.45
N MET A 243 -8.33 7.63 23.66
CA MET A 243 -7.07 7.71 24.40
C MET A 243 -5.86 7.92 23.47
N TYR A 244 -5.56 6.98 22.57
CA TYR A 244 -4.36 7.05 21.74
C TYR A 244 -4.35 8.29 20.84
N TYR A 245 -5.47 8.57 20.16
CA TYR A 245 -5.64 9.78 19.35
C TYR A 245 -6.04 10.98 20.21
N GLY A 246 -7.06 10.86 21.05
CA GLY A 246 -7.68 11.98 21.76
C GLY A 246 -6.93 12.44 23.04
N GLY A 247 -6.13 11.57 23.65
CA GLY A 247 -5.40 11.85 24.90
C GLY A 247 -6.25 11.69 26.15
N ASP A 248 -7.44 11.09 26.07
CA ASP A 248 -8.32 10.84 27.21
C ASP A 248 -7.80 9.68 28.07
N THR A 249 -7.23 9.99 29.22
CA THR A 249 -6.67 9.01 30.17
C THR A 249 -7.73 8.31 31.03
N THR A 250 -9.00 8.61 30.86
CA THR A 250 -10.10 7.98 31.62
C THR A 250 -10.61 6.70 30.97
N VAL A 251 -10.14 6.39 29.74
CA VAL A 251 -10.49 5.18 29.01
C VAL A 251 -10.04 3.95 29.78
N THR A 252 -10.89 2.94 29.84
CA THR A 252 -10.60 1.65 30.46
C THR A 252 -10.14 0.64 29.40
N CYS A 253 -9.05 -0.06 29.65
CA CYS A 253 -8.59 -1.17 28.84
C CYS A 253 -8.84 -2.50 29.52
N TYR A 254 -9.07 -3.53 28.74
CA TYR A 254 -9.41 -4.87 29.21
C TYR A 254 -8.36 -5.90 28.78
N GLY A 255 -7.99 -6.76 29.74
CA GLY A 255 -7.01 -7.82 29.58
C GLY A 255 -7.66 -9.21 29.39
N ALA A 256 -6.84 -10.23 29.42
CA ALA A 256 -7.28 -11.64 29.33
C ALA A 256 -8.40 -11.94 30.32
N SER A 257 -9.38 -12.71 29.89
CA SER A 257 -10.60 -13.06 30.64
C SER A 257 -11.70 -12.00 30.68
N GLY A 258 -11.77 -11.13 29.68
CA GLY A 258 -12.93 -10.32 29.30
C GLY A 258 -13.50 -9.31 30.30
N ASN A 259 -13.13 -9.40 31.58
CA ASN A 259 -13.68 -8.63 32.67
C ASN A 259 -12.65 -7.99 33.59
N LYS A 260 -11.37 -8.24 33.33
CA LYS A 260 -10.31 -7.63 34.15
C LYS A 260 -9.78 -6.42 33.43
N THR A 261 -9.92 -5.26 34.04
CA THR A 261 -9.23 -4.07 33.62
C THR A 261 -7.73 -4.31 33.62
N THR A 262 -7.05 -3.79 32.62
CA THR A 262 -5.60 -3.78 32.52
C THR A 262 -5.11 -2.35 32.34
N THR A 263 -3.82 -2.14 32.51
CA THR A 263 -3.21 -0.84 32.20
C THR A 263 -3.23 -0.61 30.70
N CYS A 264 -3.84 0.49 30.26
CA CYS A 264 -3.77 0.90 28.85
C CYS A 264 -2.33 1.19 28.45
N PRO A 265 -1.92 0.87 27.23
CA PRO A 265 -0.69 1.43 26.66
C PRO A 265 -0.75 2.96 26.71
N THR A 266 0.33 3.60 27.18
CA THR A 266 0.36 5.05 27.45
C THR A 266 0.79 5.91 26.28
N ASN A 267 1.12 5.30 25.14
CA ASN A 267 1.45 6.03 23.92
C ASN A 267 0.24 6.88 23.48
N THR A 268 0.52 8.11 23.07
CA THR A 268 -0.48 9.01 22.50
C THR A 268 0.11 9.74 21.28
N LEU A 269 -0.75 10.24 20.43
CA LEU A 269 -0.33 11.06 19.30
C LEU A 269 -0.16 12.52 19.74
N ASP A 270 0.90 13.16 19.28
CA ASP A 270 1.09 14.59 19.45
C ASP A 270 0.18 15.42 18.50
N GLU A 271 -0.03 16.69 18.81
CA GLU A 271 -0.93 17.57 18.03
C GLU A 271 -0.45 17.79 16.59
N THR A 272 0.87 17.77 16.35
CA THR A 272 1.43 17.91 15.00
C THR A 272 1.08 16.70 14.16
N SER A 273 1.22 15.49 14.71
CA SER A 273 0.85 14.24 14.06
C SER A 273 -0.67 14.13 13.83
N LYS A 274 -1.47 14.48 14.84
CA LYS A 274 -2.94 14.52 14.70
C LYS A 274 -3.40 15.42 13.55
N ALA A 275 -2.74 16.56 13.35
CA ALA A 275 -3.07 17.50 12.28
C ALA A 275 -2.94 16.90 10.88
N LEU A 276 -2.12 15.86 10.70
CA LEU A 276 -1.89 15.18 9.42
C LEU A 276 -2.90 14.05 9.16
N ILE A 277 -3.63 13.59 10.17
CA ILE A 277 -4.53 12.44 10.07
C ILE A 277 -5.89 12.88 9.49
N ASP A 278 -6.38 12.10 8.54
CA ASP A 278 -7.72 12.26 7.97
C ASP A 278 -8.79 11.70 8.91
N ASN A 279 -9.94 12.35 8.97
CA ASN A 279 -11.14 11.76 9.57
C ASN A 279 -11.84 10.91 8.52
N HIS A 280 -11.38 9.68 8.38
CA HIS A 280 -11.70 8.79 7.27
C HIS A 280 -12.94 7.94 7.52
N THR A 281 -13.69 7.65 6.46
CA THR A 281 -14.81 6.69 6.52
C THR A 281 -14.28 5.28 6.19
N TRP A 282 -14.29 4.43 7.21
CA TRP A 282 -13.85 3.04 7.14
C TRP A 282 -15.03 2.13 6.87
N ASN A 283 -14.84 1.09 6.05
CA ASN A 283 -15.79 0.00 5.95
C ASN A 283 -15.53 -1.01 7.06
N VAL A 284 -16.55 -1.27 7.87
CA VAL A 284 -16.49 -2.17 9.03
C VAL A 284 -17.51 -3.31 8.92
N GLY A 285 -17.99 -3.56 7.70
CA GLY A 285 -18.85 -4.71 7.42
C GLY A 285 -18.11 -6.04 7.55
N ALA A 286 -18.84 -7.07 7.95
CA ALA A 286 -18.28 -8.40 8.17
C ALA A 286 -17.86 -9.09 6.88
N VAL A 287 -16.78 -9.87 6.93
CA VAL A 287 -16.21 -10.59 5.79
C VAL A 287 -16.15 -12.09 6.03
N TYR A 288 -16.41 -12.87 4.99
CA TYR A 288 -16.24 -14.31 4.98
C TYR A 288 -15.78 -14.78 3.60
N SER A 289 -14.48 -14.72 3.38
CA SER A 289 -13.87 -15.23 2.15
C SER A 289 -12.38 -15.49 2.37
N SER A 290 -11.79 -16.34 1.57
CA SER A 290 -10.36 -16.41 1.32
C SER A 290 -9.97 -15.75 -0.02
N ASP A 291 -10.96 -15.39 -0.84
CA ASP A 291 -10.76 -14.65 -2.07
C ASP A 291 -10.43 -13.19 -1.76
N THR A 292 -9.25 -12.75 -2.14
CA THR A 292 -8.72 -11.42 -1.83
C THR A 292 -9.55 -10.30 -2.46
N LEU A 293 -10.07 -10.50 -3.69
CA LEU A 293 -10.89 -9.50 -4.36
C LEU A 293 -12.26 -9.35 -3.71
N GLU A 294 -12.85 -10.46 -3.23
CA GLU A 294 -14.11 -10.41 -2.49
C GLU A 294 -13.95 -9.72 -1.13
N LEU A 295 -12.84 -9.99 -0.43
CA LEU A 295 -12.47 -9.26 0.80
C LEU A 295 -12.34 -7.77 0.51
N TYR A 296 -11.60 -7.40 -0.54
CA TYR A 296 -11.41 -6.01 -0.92
C TYR A 296 -12.71 -5.28 -1.24
N LYS A 297 -13.63 -5.91 -1.97
CA LYS A 297 -14.95 -5.33 -2.28
C LYS A 297 -15.72 -4.99 -1.00
N THR A 298 -15.66 -5.88 0.01
CA THR A 298 -16.31 -5.65 1.30
C THR A 298 -15.65 -4.48 2.05
N GLU A 299 -14.32 -4.45 2.10
CA GLU A 299 -13.54 -3.38 2.74
C GLU A 299 -13.74 -2.01 2.07
N ARG A 300 -14.20 -1.96 0.82
CA ARG A 300 -14.44 -0.71 0.07
C ARG A 300 -15.91 -0.35 -0.08
N GLY A 301 -16.79 -1.03 0.66
CA GLY A 301 -18.23 -0.75 0.59
C GLY A 301 -18.88 -1.12 -0.75
N THR A 302 -18.17 -1.80 -1.66
CA THR A 302 -18.74 -2.25 -2.93
C THR A 302 -19.56 -3.53 -2.79
N LYS A 303 -19.36 -4.24 -1.67
CA LYS A 303 -20.14 -5.38 -1.24
C LYS A 303 -20.35 -5.28 0.26
N ILE A 304 -21.60 -5.25 0.69
CA ILE A 304 -21.93 -5.28 2.11
C ILE A 304 -21.73 -6.72 2.59
N GLY A 305 -20.85 -6.93 3.58
CA GLY A 305 -20.72 -8.22 4.26
C GLY A 305 -22.05 -8.57 4.93
N LYS A 306 -22.34 -9.86 5.01
CA LYS A 306 -23.47 -10.31 5.84
C LYS A 306 -23.08 -10.04 7.29
N THR A 307 -23.79 -9.15 7.92
CA THR A 307 -23.66 -8.91 9.35
C THR A 307 -24.67 -9.75 10.10
N CYS A 308 -24.38 -10.05 11.34
CA CYS A 308 -25.30 -10.77 12.20
C CYS A 308 -26.70 -10.13 12.24
N ARG A 309 -26.76 -8.80 12.23
CA ARG A 309 -27.98 -8.03 12.03
C ARG A 309 -27.64 -6.70 11.37
N THR A 310 -28.25 -6.46 10.23
CA THR A 310 -28.51 -5.12 9.72
C THR A 310 -29.93 -4.75 10.11
N SER A 311 -30.20 -3.47 10.37
CA SER A 311 -31.55 -2.96 10.62
C SER A 311 -32.56 -3.56 9.62
N GLY A 312 -33.52 -4.32 10.11
CA GLY A 312 -34.59 -4.92 9.29
C GLY A 312 -34.39 -6.36 8.86
N ASN A 313 -33.29 -7.02 9.16
CA ASN A 313 -33.09 -8.42 8.80
C ASN A 313 -33.06 -9.34 10.05
N ASN A 314 -34.19 -9.97 10.35
CA ASN A 314 -34.38 -10.87 11.49
C ASN A 314 -33.85 -12.30 11.26
N SER A 315 -33.18 -12.58 10.18
CA SER A 315 -32.72 -13.92 9.85
C SER A 315 -31.32 -14.19 10.38
N GLY A 316 -31.27 -14.79 11.54
CA GLY A 316 -30.18 -15.67 11.91
C GLY A 316 -29.17 -15.19 12.92
N GLY A 317 -29.36 -15.54 14.13
CA GLY A 317 -28.32 -16.11 14.95
C GLY A 317 -27.45 -15.19 15.83
N CYS A 318 -27.53 -13.88 15.78
CA CYS A 318 -26.82 -13.03 16.71
C CYS A 318 -27.72 -12.63 17.87
N SER A 319 -27.38 -13.07 19.06
CA SER A 319 -28.20 -12.87 20.27
C SER A 319 -27.87 -11.57 21.02
N ASP A 320 -26.87 -10.81 20.57
CA ASP A 320 -26.38 -9.60 21.25
C ASP A 320 -27.27 -8.37 21.04
N LYS A 321 -28.26 -8.45 20.15
CA LYS A 321 -29.20 -7.37 19.83
C LYS A 321 -28.59 -6.05 19.37
N VAL A 322 -27.30 -6.03 18.99
CA VAL A 322 -26.63 -4.84 18.46
C VAL A 322 -26.99 -4.69 16.97
N ILE A 323 -27.42 -3.49 16.60
CA ILE A 323 -27.64 -3.11 15.20
C ILE A 323 -26.26 -2.79 14.61
N ARG A 324 -25.79 -3.60 13.66
CA ARG A 324 -24.50 -3.41 13.06
C ARG A 324 -24.53 -2.39 11.94
N THR A 325 -23.49 -1.53 11.93
CA THR A 325 -23.22 -0.60 10.85
C THR A 325 -22.08 -1.16 9.99
N THR A 326 -22.07 -0.85 8.71
CA THR A 326 -21.02 -1.27 7.77
C THR A 326 -20.02 -0.16 7.46
N LEU A 327 -20.28 1.04 7.98
CA LEU A 327 -19.44 2.22 7.85
C LEU A 327 -19.21 2.83 9.22
N TRP A 328 -18.00 3.32 9.43
CA TRP A 328 -17.62 4.08 10.60
C TRP A 328 -16.66 5.19 10.19
N THR A 329 -16.80 6.39 10.75
CA THR A 329 -15.93 7.53 10.49
C THR A 329 -15.09 7.82 11.73
N GLY A 330 -13.77 7.86 11.56
CA GLY A 330 -12.85 8.13 12.67
C GLY A 330 -11.40 8.18 12.19
N HIS A 331 -10.49 8.44 13.13
CA HIS A 331 -9.10 8.77 12.81
C HIS A 331 -8.18 7.55 12.79
N VAL A 332 -8.35 6.63 13.74
CA VAL A 332 -7.44 5.49 13.93
C VAL A 332 -8.23 4.19 13.92
N ALA A 333 -7.81 3.27 13.08
CA ALA A 333 -8.39 1.93 12.98
C ALA A 333 -7.28 0.86 13.00
N LEU A 334 -7.56 -0.30 12.43
CA LEU A 334 -6.65 -1.44 12.29
C LEU A 334 -6.39 -1.73 10.81
N PRO A 335 -5.34 -2.49 10.45
CA PRO A 335 -5.16 -2.93 9.09
C PRO A 335 -6.29 -3.87 8.66
N TYR A 336 -6.60 -3.88 7.38
CA TYR A 336 -7.46 -4.90 6.78
C TYR A 336 -6.66 -6.17 6.45
N ILE A 337 -7.36 -7.28 6.28
CA ILE A 337 -6.75 -8.52 5.76
C ILE A 337 -6.10 -8.28 4.40
N THR A 338 -6.74 -7.49 3.53
CA THR A 338 -6.18 -7.19 2.21
C THR A 338 -4.94 -6.29 2.25
N ASP A 339 -4.76 -5.47 3.28
CA ASP A 339 -3.50 -4.75 3.46
C ASP A 339 -2.34 -5.72 3.64
N TRP A 340 -2.55 -6.78 4.44
CA TRP A 340 -1.58 -7.84 4.64
C TRP A 340 -1.39 -8.70 3.38
N ALA A 341 -2.45 -9.10 2.70
CA ALA A 341 -2.38 -9.94 1.51
C ALA A 341 -1.55 -9.27 0.39
N TYR A 342 -1.80 -8.00 0.12
CA TYR A 342 -1.07 -7.26 -0.91
C TYR A 342 0.34 -6.81 -0.47
N ALA A 343 0.69 -6.91 0.81
CA ALA A 343 2.03 -6.65 1.30
C ALA A 343 3.04 -7.77 0.95
N SER A 344 2.55 -8.96 0.64
CA SER A 344 3.37 -10.06 0.11
C SER A 344 3.75 -9.82 -1.35
N SER A 345 4.95 -10.28 -1.75
CA SER A 345 5.34 -10.33 -3.16
C SER A 345 4.81 -11.56 -3.90
N GLU A 346 4.20 -12.51 -3.19
CA GLU A 346 3.64 -13.73 -3.76
C GLU A 346 2.34 -13.43 -4.51
N SER A 347 2.32 -13.62 -5.83
CA SER A 347 1.19 -13.27 -6.69
C SER A 347 -0.11 -14.00 -6.36
N ILE A 348 -0.02 -15.20 -5.80
CA ILE A 348 -1.20 -15.99 -5.36
C ILE A 348 -2.01 -15.25 -4.29
N CYS A 349 -1.36 -14.42 -3.46
CA CYS A 349 -2.00 -13.68 -2.39
C CYS A 349 -2.94 -12.57 -2.89
N GLU A 350 -2.82 -12.17 -4.14
CA GLU A 350 -3.75 -11.25 -4.79
C GLU A 350 -5.09 -11.89 -5.13
N THR A 351 -5.18 -13.22 -5.06
CA THR A 351 -6.41 -13.99 -5.33
C THR A 351 -6.85 -14.84 -4.16
N ASN A 352 -5.92 -15.34 -3.35
CA ASN A 352 -6.23 -16.20 -2.19
C ASN A 352 -5.32 -15.90 -1.00
N VAL A 353 -5.86 -15.23 0.03
CA VAL A 353 -5.11 -14.88 1.25
C VAL A 353 -4.72 -16.09 2.11
N GLN A 354 -5.32 -17.27 1.87
CA GLN A 354 -5.04 -18.50 2.62
C GLN A 354 -4.36 -19.56 1.75
N ALA A 355 -3.68 -19.15 0.68
CA ALA A 355 -2.92 -20.06 -0.14
C ALA A 355 -1.84 -20.77 0.68
N GLN A 356 -1.71 -22.08 0.47
CA GLN A 356 -0.72 -22.94 1.13
C GLN A 356 0.18 -23.60 0.08
N ASP A 357 1.40 -23.91 0.47
CA ASP A 357 2.33 -24.71 -0.31
C ASP A 357 2.13 -26.21 -0.10
N SER A 358 3.01 -27.04 -0.66
CA SER A 358 2.96 -28.49 -0.53
C SER A 358 3.23 -29.00 0.90
N SER A 359 3.79 -28.17 1.76
CA SER A 359 4.05 -28.45 3.19
C SER A 359 2.92 -27.98 4.11
N ASN A 360 1.84 -27.40 3.54
CA ASN A 360 0.73 -26.73 4.23
C ASN A 360 1.14 -25.44 4.95
N ASP A 361 2.27 -24.82 4.56
CA ASP A 361 2.64 -23.50 5.06
C ASP A 361 1.91 -22.40 4.29
N TYR A 362 1.47 -21.35 4.98
CA TYR A 362 0.76 -20.23 4.36
C TYR A 362 1.70 -19.35 3.56
N ILE A 363 1.50 -19.30 2.25
CA ILE A 363 2.40 -18.65 1.31
C ILE A 363 2.44 -17.13 1.54
N CYS A 364 1.32 -16.51 1.92
CA CYS A 364 1.21 -15.06 2.01
C CYS A 364 1.99 -14.44 3.17
N GLN A 365 2.53 -15.24 4.09
CA GLN A 365 3.51 -14.74 5.06
C GLN A 365 4.90 -14.51 4.42
N ASN A 366 5.19 -15.17 3.30
CA ASN A 366 6.49 -15.06 2.67
C ASN A 366 6.67 -13.70 2.01
N ASN A 367 7.87 -13.14 2.14
CA ASN A 367 8.19 -11.85 1.57
C ASN A 367 7.10 -10.79 1.85
N ASN A 368 6.62 -10.74 3.08
CA ASN A 368 5.54 -9.88 3.53
C ASN A 368 6.01 -8.97 4.67
N TRP A 369 6.04 -7.69 4.45
CA TRP A 369 6.56 -6.71 5.41
C TRP A 369 5.59 -6.39 6.57
N ILE A 370 4.32 -6.80 6.50
CA ILE A 370 3.33 -6.66 7.60
C ILE A 370 3.36 -7.88 8.54
N ASN A 371 4.22 -8.85 8.30
CA ASN A 371 4.31 -10.03 9.16
C ASN A 371 4.71 -9.68 10.59
N SER A 372 4.18 -10.47 11.51
CA SER A 372 4.50 -10.47 12.94
C SER A 372 4.65 -11.93 13.41
N ASP A 373 5.48 -12.15 14.41
CA ASP A 373 5.60 -13.47 15.08
C ASP A 373 4.42 -13.75 16.02
N THR A 374 3.55 -12.77 16.22
CA THR A 374 2.36 -12.83 17.09
C THR A 374 1.08 -12.69 16.28
N ASN A 375 -0.05 -13.02 16.90
CA ASN A 375 -1.35 -12.80 16.30
C ASN A 375 -1.68 -11.30 16.33
N ILE A 376 -2.19 -10.76 15.23
CA ILE A 376 -2.57 -9.35 15.12
C ILE A 376 -4.06 -9.18 14.81
N TRP A 377 -4.67 -8.16 15.41
CA TRP A 377 -6.03 -7.78 15.09
C TRP A 377 -6.15 -7.12 13.72
N THR A 378 -7.23 -7.42 13.02
CA THR A 378 -7.66 -6.70 11.83
C THR A 378 -8.95 -5.92 12.08
N LEU A 379 -9.28 -5.00 11.19
CA LEU A 379 -10.54 -4.25 11.23
C LEU A 379 -11.75 -5.07 10.77
N SER A 380 -11.56 -6.31 10.33
CA SER A 380 -12.57 -7.10 9.62
C SER A 380 -13.34 -8.03 10.55
N PRO A 381 -14.58 -7.71 10.99
CA PRO A 381 -15.47 -8.66 11.65
C PRO A 381 -15.70 -9.87 10.75
N ARG A 382 -15.97 -11.02 11.34
CA ARG A 382 -16.33 -12.20 10.59
C ARG A 382 -17.81 -12.21 10.23
N ASP A 383 -18.12 -12.50 8.97
CA ASP A 383 -19.49 -12.82 8.54
C ASP A 383 -19.79 -14.27 8.86
N HIS A 384 -20.65 -14.52 9.83
CA HIS A 384 -21.10 -15.84 10.22
C HIS A 384 -22.55 -15.84 10.69
N SER A 385 -23.32 -16.81 10.22
CA SER A 385 -24.77 -16.93 10.51
C SER A 385 -25.09 -17.75 11.77
N GLY A 386 -24.08 -18.27 12.49
CA GLY A 386 -24.26 -19.07 13.70
C GLY A 386 -24.24 -18.24 15.00
N PRO A 387 -24.51 -18.88 16.15
CA PRO A 387 -24.53 -18.20 17.47
C PRO A 387 -23.26 -17.42 17.81
N GLY A 388 -22.10 -17.87 17.34
CA GLY A 388 -20.81 -17.18 17.51
C GLY A 388 -20.54 -16.04 16.53
N GLY A 389 -21.43 -15.77 15.57
CA GLY A 389 -21.21 -14.77 14.54
C GLY A 389 -21.10 -13.33 15.07
N ALA A 390 -21.65 -13.07 16.23
CA ALA A 390 -21.61 -11.77 16.89
C ALA A 390 -20.25 -11.46 17.55
N THR A 391 -19.38 -12.46 17.72
CA THR A 391 -18.20 -12.37 18.58
C THR A 391 -16.89 -12.51 17.84
N TYR A 392 -16.92 -12.96 16.58
CA TYR A 392 -15.70 -13.28 15.87
C TYR A 392 -15.19 -12.12 15.03
N VAL A 393 -13.91 -11.86 15.17
CA VAL A 393 -13.12 -10.94 14.34
C VAL A 393 -12.05 -11.75 13.60
N ARG A 394 -11.74 -11.38 12.37
CA ARG A 394 -10.65 -12.00 11.63
C ARG A 394 -9.32 -11.44 12.16
N SER A 395 -8.34 -12.32 12.33
CA SER A 395 -6.99 -11.95 12.74
C SER A 395 -5.96 -12.61 11.82
N ILE A 396 -4.75 -12.10 11.84
CA ILE A 396 -3.61 -12.67 11.14
C ILE A 396 -2.73 -13.34 12.20
N GLY A 397 -2.55 -14.66 12.09
CA GLY A 397 -1.67 -15.42 12.98
C GLY A 397 -0.20 -15.19 12.67
N GLY A 398 0.67 -15.39 13.66
CA GLY A 398 2.11 -15.30 13.49
C GLY A 398 2.71 -16.27 12.47
N ASN A 399 1.94 -17.27 12.06
CA ASN A 399 2.28 -18.21 10.98
C ASN A 399 1.61 -17.86 9.64
N GLY A 400 1.03 -16.68 9.50
CA GLY A 400 0.31 -16.25 8.28
C GLY A 400 -1.08 -16.85 8.10
N TYR A 401 -1.60 -17.57 9.08
CA TYR A 401 -2.97 -18.07 9.06
C TYR A 401 -3.98 -16.95 9.28
N ILE A 402 -4.93 -16.80 8.39
CA ILE A 402 -6.05 -15.89 8.61
C ILE A 402 -7.10 -16.60 9.45
N ALA A 403 -7.10 -16.33 10.75
CA ALA A 403 -8.03 -16.96 11.66
C ALA A 403 -9.48 -16.56 11.31
N SER A 404 -10.32 -17.59 11.28
CA SER A 404 -11.75 -17.41 10.98
C SER A 404 -12.61 -17.30 12.24
N PHE A 405 -12.03 -17.51 13.44
CA PHE A 405 -12.77 -17.67 14.69
C PHE A 405 -12.06 -17.01 15.87
N SER A 406 -11.33 -15.92 15.66
CA SER A 406 -10.77 -15.19 16.80
C SER A 406 -11.89 -14.52 17.57
N SER A 407 -12.10 -14.93 18.81
CA SER A 407 -13.04 -14.25 19.69
C SER A 407 -12.57 -12.82 19.92
N ALA A 408 -13.47 -11.84 19.84
CA ALA A 408 -13.15 -10.45 20.14
C ALA A 408 -12.57 -10.25 21.57
N ALA A 409 -12.72 -11.23 22.44
CA ALA A 409 -12.17 -11.26 23.80
C ALA A 409 -10.80 -11.93 23.92
N GLU A 410 -10.14 -12.25 22.82
CA GLU A 410 -8.75 -12.71 22.82
C GLU A 410 -7.77 -11.54 22.86
N LEU A 411 -6.54 -11.80 23.35
CA LEU A 411 -5.47 -10.80 23.38
C LEU A 411 -4.60 -10.93 22.14
N TYR A 412 -4.67 -9.96 21.27
CA TYR A 412 -3.80 -9.88 20.09
C TYR A 412 -3.16 -8.52 19.97
N ASP A 413 -2.07 -8.46 19.25
CA ASP A 413 -1.28 -7.27 19.05
C ASP A 413 -2.01 -6.23 18.18
N ILE A 414 -1.78 -4.98 18.54
CA ILE A 414 -2.47 -3.82 17.97
C ILE A 414 -1.48 -3.03 17.11
N TYR A 415 -1.79 -2.90 15.84
CA TYR A 415 -1.05 -2.06 14.89
C TYR A 415 -1.96 -0.92 14.39
N PRO A 416 -1.93 0.25 15.03
CA PRO A 416 -2.71 1.39 14.60
C PRO A 416 -2.51 1.71 13.14
N THR A 417 -3.61 1.96 12.46
CA THR A 417 -3.64 2.27 11.02
C THR A 417 -4.41 3.55 10.81
N ILE A 418 -3.89 4.44 9.98
CA ILE A 418 -4.45 5.77 9.71
C ILE A 418 -4.44 6.07 8.22
N TYR A 419 -5.27 7.03 7.81
CA TYR A 419 -5.13 7.71 6.53
C TYR A 419 -4.57 9.11 6.75
N LEU A 420 -3.62 9.52 5.92
CA LEU A 420 -3.17 10.91 5.87
C LEU A 420 -4.16 11.76 5.11
N LYS A 421 -4.30 13.03 5.49
CA LYS A 421 -4.99 14.04 4.67
C LYS A 421 -4.35 14.14 3.29
N SER A 422 -5.14 14.44 2.28
CA SER A 422 -4.68 14.50 0.88
C SER A 422 -3.64 15.59 0.60
N ASN A 423 -3.58 16.63 1.45
CA ASN A 423 -2.63 17.74 1.32
C ASN A 423 -1.31 17.53 2.10
N VAL A 424 -1.11 16.37 2.75
CA VAL A 424 0.15 16.07 3.45
C VAL A 424 1.28 15.92 2.44
N LEU A 425 2.40 16.58 2.69
CA LEU A 425 3.58 16.60 1.82
C LEU A 425 4.65 15.63 2.33
N ILE A 426 5.47 15.11 1.41
CA ILE A 426 6.77 14.50 1.75
C ILE A 426 7.84 15.59 1.64
N GLU A 427 8.50 15.91 2.75
CA GLU A 427 9.50 16.96 2.84
C GLU A 427 10.92 16.45 2.59
N SER A 428 11.21 15.22 3.02
CA SER A 428 12.54 14.61 2.89
C SER A 428 12.50 13.10 3.17
N GLY A 429 13.65 12.45 3.11
CA GLY A 429 13.81 11.03 3.38
C GLY A 429 13.70 10.17 2.13
N ASN A 430 14.13 8.91 2.21
CA ASN A 430 14.06 7.96 1.10
C ASN A 430 13.26 6.68 1.44
N GLY A 431 12.54 6.68 2.55
CA GLY A 431 11.70 5.58 3.00
C GLY A 431 12.44 4.38 3.59
N THR A 432 13.75 4.44 3.78
CA THR A 432 14.48 3.39 4.52
C THR A 432 14.30 3.58 6.03
N SER A 433 14.51 2.53 6.83
CA SER A 433 14.42 2.62 8.30
C SER A 433 15.42 3.61 8.92
N SER A 434 16.59 3.80 8.29
CA SER A 434 17.62 4.75 8.73
C SER A 434 17.41 6.19 8.21
N ASN A 435 16.58 6.36 7.16
CA ASN A 435 16.23 7.65 6.59
C ASN A 435 14.76 7.65 6.13
N PRO A 436 13.81 7.56 7.09
CA PRO A 436 12.39 7.49 6.80
C PRO A 436 11.88 8.78 6.15
N TYR A 437 10.77 8.70 5.44
CA TYR A 437 10.09 9.89 4.94
C TYR A 437 9.67 10.80 6.09
N ILE A 438 9.88 12.10 5.91
CA ILE A 438 9.41 13.14 6.83
C ILE A 438 8.20 13.81 6.20
N LEU A 439 7.12 13.89 6.98
CA LEU A 439 5.84 14.45 6.57
C LEU A 439 5.69 15.88 7.06
N LYS A 440 4.93 16.67 6.29
CA LYS A 440 4.57 18.05 6.63
C LYS A 440 3.14 18.35 6.20
N ALA A 441 2.44 19.16 6.98
CA ALA A 441 1.14 19.69 6.56
C ALA A 441 1.32 20.57 5.31
N GLY A 442 0.54 20.32 4.27
CA GLY A 442 0.41 21.24 3.15
C GLY A 442 -0.47 22.44 3.52
N ALA A 443 -0.42 23.47 2.71
CA ALA A 443 -1.21 24.67 2.88
C ALA A 443 -2.72 24.42 2.63
#